data_c9dd65c9d5c3c71eca592224e52bd538
#
_entry.id   c9dd65c9d5c3c71eca592224e52bd538
#
_cell.length_a   1.000
_cell.length_b   1.000
_cell.length_c   1.000
_cell.angle_alpha   90.00
_cell.angle_beta   90.00
_cell.angle_gamma   90.00
#
_symmetry.space_group_name_H-M   'P 1'
#
loop_
_entity.id
_entity.type
_entity.pdbx_description
1 polymer ?
#
loop_
_entity_poly.entity_id
_entity_poly.type
_entity_poly.pdbx_seq_one_letter_code
_entity_poly.pdbx_strand_id
1 'polypeptide(L)'
;MGARAAIGIRFLTLSLVALVGVGGGAVAADIRDNPLEPVDLSSPRAVIVGHMEDAGAAWQRIAQIADEGRPSPEDSAYINNLARRILRRLDLSDVAPTARVEEGYDSATYLWEVLSRIEVPPPEEIPDASAFAPGTPAQWRIPGTDITIARSTEPGASDEFRFSKDTVARASDYYRLVAHLPYRTEVPIDNPSRLRQVLPGWMIPYSAILDLPPSFRKILLGQAVWKLIAFVLMLVIFVAVVYLAGRLTKAGPDASPVRRYVGQLVGPGVLLALLPVAVYMTTEQINIVGDFAQWAKLMADSVGIVVGAWFAWLACLTLAEAFIAAPRLNTSTLNAQLLRLTGRVAGIVLGLAVIFIGANRIGLPLLGVIAGVGVGG
;
A
#
# COMPACT_ATOMS: atom_id res chain seq x y z
N MET A 1 23.68 -6.55 9.77
CA MET A 1 22.55 -7.18 9.10
C MET A 1 21.28 -6.31 9.06
N GLY A 2 21.21 -5.18 9.78
CA GLY A 2 20.02 -4.31 9.84
C GLY A 2 19.87 -3.26 8.71
N ALA A 3 20.93 -2.89 8.01
CA ALA A 3 20.89 -1.84 7.01
C ALA A 3 20.32 -2.29 5.63
N ARG A 4 20.39 -3.57 5.31
CA ARG A 4 19.88 -4.13 4.04
C ARG A 4 18.35 -4.32 4.04
N ALA A 5 17.75 -4.56 5.19
CA ALA A 5 16.29 -4.69 5.31
C ALA A 5 15.55 -3.33 5.21
N ALA A 6 16.17 -2.25 5.72
CA ALA A 6 15.60 -0.91 5.65
C ALA A 6 15.68 -0.30 4.24
N ILE A 7 16.66 -0.71 3.44
CA ILE A 7 16.78 -0.31 2.03
C ILE A 7 15.70 -1.01 1.19
N GLY A 8 15.39 -2.28 1.47
CA GLY A 8 14.33 -3.02 0.79
C GLY A 8 12.94 -2.38 0.91
N ILE A 9 12.59 -1.86 2.09
CA ILE A 9 11.26 -1.28 2.35
C ILE A 9 11.07 0.07 1.64
N ARG A 10 12.15 0.85 1.43
CA ARG A 10 12.07 2.12 0.70
C ARG A 10 12.09 1.98 -0.83
N PHE A 11 12.61 0.86 -1.35
CA PHE A 11 12.53 0.55 -2.79
C PHE A 11 11.13 0.16 -3.26
N LEU A 12 10.26 -0.20 -2.35
CA LEU A 12 8.99 -0.87 -2.61
C LEU A 12 7.86 0.06 -3.03
N THR A 13 7.90 1.32 -2.66
CA THR A 13 7.01 2.36 -3.21
C THR A 13 7.45 2.85 -4.59
N LEU A 14 8.67 2.47 -5.01
CA LEU A 14 9.26 2.77 -6.31
C LEU A 14 9.23 1.62 -7.31
N SER A 15 8.63 0.49 -6.97
CA SER A 15 8.55 -0.67 -7.87
C SER A 15 7.88 -0.37 -9.21
N LEU A 16 7.26 0.79 -9.33
CA LEU A 16 6.77 1.30 -10.61
C LEU A 16 7.90 1.73 -11.55
N VAL A 17 9.04 2.09 -11.00
CA VAL A 17 10.17 2.67 -11.71
C VAL A 17 11.30 1.67 -11.97
N ALA A 18 11.41 0.64 -11.13
CA ALA A 18 12.51 -0.32 -11.19
C ALA A 18 12.38 -1.37 -12.30
N LEU A 19 11.46 -1.21 -13.27
CA LEU A 19 11.06 -2.32 -14.12
C LEU A 19 11.43 -2.20 -15.59
N VAL A 20 12.44 -1.43 -15.93
CA VAL A 20 12.92 -1.44 -17.30
C VAL A 20 14.42 -1.60 -17.35
N GLY A 21 14.82 -2.69 -17.90
CA GLY A 21 16.20 -3.11 -17.99
C GLY A 21 16.86 -2.92 -19.35
N VAL A 22 18.09 -2.52 -19.31
CA VAL A 22 19.29 -2.61 -20.17
C VAL A 22 19.51 -1.59 -21.27
N GLY A 23 20.61 -0.82 -21.13
CA GLY A 23 21.52 -0.30 -22.15
C GLY A 23 21.67 1.21 -22.23
N GLY A 24 22.83 1.67 -21.84
CA GLY A 24 23.23 3.00 -21.49
C GLY A 24 23.40 4.04 -22.59
N GLY A 25 23.31 5.27 -22.15
CA GLY A 25 23.72 6.50 -22.82
C GLY A 25 23.46 7.68 -21.89
N ALA A 26 24.52 8.25 -21.35
CA ALA A 26 24.44 9.38 -20.45
C ALA A 26 23.91 10.62 -21.16
N VAL A 27 22.65 10.96 -20.95
CA VAL A 27 22.19 12.34 -21.06
C VAL A 27 22.22 12.91 -19.66
N ALA A 28 23.03 13.96 -19.45
CA ALA A 28 23.04 14.72 -18.21
C ALA A 28 21.59 15.16 -17.94
N ALA A 29 20.94 14.53 -16.98
CA ALA A 29 19.70 15.03 -16.43
C ALA A 29 20.03 16.42 -15.91
N ASP A 30 19.28 17.42 -16.34
CA ASP A 30 19.20 18.70 -15.66
C ASP A 30 18.62 18.43 -14.27
N ILE A 31 19.49 18.01 -13.38
CA ILE A 31 19.21 17.89 -11.96
C ILE A 31 18.98 19.34 -11.58
N ARG A 32 17.75 19.73 -11.25
CA ARG A 32 17.55 21.00 -10.56
C ARG A 32 18.61 21.06 -9.49
N ASP A 33 19.50 22.04 -9.59
CA ASP A 33 20.82 22.09 -8.94
C ASP A 33 20.82 21.88 -7.41
N ASN A 34 19.63 21.78 -6.81
CA ASN A 34 19.50 21.61 -5.38
C ASN A 34 18.39 20.59 -5.00
N PRO A 35 18.73 19.31 -4.71
CA PRO A 35 17.76 18.32 -4.24
C PRO A 35 17.15 18.65 -2.86
N LEU A 36 17.66 19.66 -2.16
CA LEU A 36 17.17 20.14 -0.88
C LEU A 36 16.28 21.40 -1.03
N GLU A 37 16.06 21.88 -2.25
CA GLU A 37 15.20 23.03 -2.50
C GLU A 37 13.78 22.76 -1.97
N PRO A 38 13.24 23.65 -1.12
CA PRO A 38 11.88 23.53 -0.63
C PRO A 38 10.87 23.53 -1.79
N VAL A 39 9.81 22.73 -1.64
CA VAL A 39 8.71 22.75 -2.61
C VAL A 39 7.96 24.06 -2.46
N ASP A 40 7.82 24.81 -3.55
CA ASP A 40 7.04 26.03 -3.55
C ASP A 40 5.54 25.67 -3.49
N LEU A 41 4.92 26.08 -2.40
CA LEU A 41 3.50 25.90 -2.07
C LEU A 41 2.84 27.25 -1.75
N SER A 42 3.45 28.35 -2.16
CA SER A 42 3.03 29.71 -1.81
C SER A 42 1.72 30.15 -2.49
N SER A 43 1.33 29.47 -3.57
CA SER A 43 0.18 29.88 -4.40
C SER A 43 -0.40 28.73 -5.22
N PRO A 44 -1.64 28.86 -5.72
CA PRO A 44 -2.21 27.92 -6.68
C PRO A 44 -1.34 27.78 -7.95
N ARG A 45 -0.73 28.87 -8.44
CA ARG A 45 0.19 28.85 -9.57
C ARG A 45 1.38 27.92 -9.31
N ALA A 46 2.06 28.10 -8.18
CA ALA A 46 3.21 27.30 -7.78
C ALA A 46 2.86 25.79 -7.65
N VAL A 47 1.68 25.50 -7.13
CA VAL A 47 1.19 24.11 -6.98
C VAL A 47 0.97 23.45 -8.34
N ILE A 48 0.24 24.09 -9.27
CA ILE A 48 -0.07 23.51 -10.59
C ILE A 48 1.20 23.39 -11.42
N VAL A 49 1.93 24.49 -11.61
CA VAL A 49 3.14 24.50 -12.45
C VAL A 49 4.14 23.48 -11.92
N GLY A 50 4.44 23.55 -10.62
CA GLY A 50 5.37 22.60 -10.03
C GLY A 50 4.89 21.14 -10.05
N HIS A 51 3.57 20.87 -9.98
CA HIS A 51 3.05 19.52 -10.15
C HIS A 51 3.28 19.01 -11.57
N MET A 52 2.96 19.81 -12.57
CA MET A 52 3.11 19.44 -13.97
C MET A 52 4.59 19.24 -14.35
N GLU A 53 5.47 20.11 -13.87
CA GLU A 53 6.91 20.02 -14.12
C GLU A 53 7.54 18.79 -13.44
N ASP A 54 7.32 18.62 -12.13
CA ASP A 54 7.93 17.52 -11.38
C ASP A 54 7.40 16.15 -11.84
N ALA A 55 6.08 16.04 -12.14
CA ALA A 55 5.50 14.82 -12.68
C ALA A 55 5.97 14.56 -14.12
N GLY A 56 6.01 15.58 -14.97
CA GLY A 56 6.52 15.48 -16.33
C GLY A 56 7.99 15.00 -16.36
N ALA A 57 8.85 15.59 -15.51
CA ALA A 57 10.25 15.19 -15.38
C ALA A 57 10.40 13.73 -14.89
N ALA A 58 9.57 13.33 -13.92
CA ALA A 58 9.56 11.94 -13.45
C ALA A 58 9.18 10.97 -14.58
N TRP A 59 8.11 11.25 -15.33
CA TRP A 59 7.67 10.42 -16.44
C TRP A 59 8.66 10.41 -17.59
N GLN A 60 9.31 11.56 -17.88
CA GLN A 60 10.36 11.64 -18.89
C GLN A 60 11.54 10.74 -18.51
N ARG A 61 11.99 10.77 -17.25
CA ARG A 61 13.09 9.89 -16.81
C ARG A 61 12.68 8.42 -16.83
N ILE A 62 11.46 8.10 -16.45
CA ILE A 62 10.90 6.75 -16.54
C ILE A 62 10.89 6.26 -18.00
N ALA A 63 10.49 7.10 -18.96
CA ALA A 63 10.51 6.78 -20.39
C ALA A 63 11.93 6.48 -20.88
N GLN A 64 12.91 7.30 -20.49
CA GLN A 64 14.32 7.08 -20.86
C GLN A 64 14.86 5.77 -20.29
N ILE A 65 14.57 5.47 -18.99
CA ILE A 65 14.95 4.21 -18.38
C ILE A 65 14.26 3.04 -19.10
N ALA A 66 13.04 3.24 -19.63
CA ALA A 66 12.35 2.24 -20.44
C ALA A 66 13.11 1.82 -21.68
N ASP A 67 13.78 2.77 -22.32
CA ASP A 67 14.58 2.55 -23.51
C ASP A 67 16.02 2.09 -23.19
N GLU A 68 16.58 2.59 -22.08
CA GLU A 68 17.99 2.38 -21.70
C GLU A 68 18.22 1.15 -20.82
N GLY A 69 17.20 0.70 -20.07
CA GLY A 69 17.31 -0.47 -19.27
C GLY A 69 17.17 -0.28 -17.76
N ARG A 70 18.01 -0.88 -16.91
CA ARG A 70 17.84 -0.85 -15.46
C ARG A 70 18.08 0.54 -14.88
N PRO A 71 17.17 1.05 -13.98
CA PRO A 71 17.42 2.30 -13.30
C PRO A 71 18.71 2.22 -12.48
N SER A 72 19.53 3.23 -12.57
CA SER A 72 20.66 3.42 -11.68
C SER A 72 20.18 3.80 -10.26
N PRO A 73 21.02 3.68 -9.22
CA PRO A 73 20.70 4.22 -7.90
C PRO A 73 20.43 5.74 -7.94
N GLU A 74 21.06 6.46 -8.86
CA GLU A 74 20.89 7.90 -9.06
C GLU A 74 19.52 8.20 -9.66
N ASP A 75 19.08 7.46 -10.66
CA ASP A 75 17.73 7.55 -11.23
C ASP A 75 16.65 7.31 -10.19
N SER A 76 16.85 6.27 -9.39
CA SER A 76 15.94 5.94 -8.31
C SER A 76 15.89 7.05 -7.26
N ALA A 77 17.00 7.67 -6.92
CA ALA A 77 17.06 8.79 -6.00
C ALA A 77 16.37 10.05 -6.58
N TYR A 78 16.60 10.33 -7.86
CA TYR A 78 16.00 11.45 -8.59
C TYR A 78 14.47 11.33 -8.64
N ILE A 79 13.97 10.20 -9.11
CA ILE A 79 12.51 9.96 -9.19
C ILE A 79 11.86 9.98 -7.81
N ASN A 80 12.53 9.41 -6.80
CA ASN A 80 12.08 9.48 -5.40
C ASN A 80 11.98 10.91 -4.88
N ASN A 81 12.91 11.77 -5.27
CA ASN A 81 12.86 13.17 -4.88
C ASN A 81 11.64 13.84 -5.51
N LEU A 82 11.48 13.73 -6.84
CA LEU A 82 10.31 14.28 -7.55
C LEU A 82 8.99 13.76 -6.97
N ALA A 83 8.91 12.47 -6.72
CA ALA A 83 7.73 11.84 -6.14
C ALA A 83 7.38 12.43 -4.76
N ARG A 84 8.37 12.67 -3.88
CA ARG A 84 8.13 13.34 -2.59
C ARG A 84 7.67 14.79 -2.76
N ARG A 85 8.21 15.52 -3.73
CA ARG A 85 7.82 16.91 -4.05
C ARG A 85 6.35 16.94 -4.52
N ILE A 86 5.98 16.01 -5.39
CA ILE A 86 4.61 15.87 -5.91
C ILE A 86 3.64 15.60 -4.76
N LEU A 87 3.94 14.63 -3.89
CA LEU A 87 3.09 14.29 -2.75
C LEU A 87 2.85 15.47 -1.79
N ARG A 88 3.83 16.34 -1.61
CA ARG A 88 3.68 17.54 -0.75
C ARG A 88 2.65 18.54 -1.29
N ARG A 89 2.33 18.50 -2.59
CA ARG A 89 1.29 19.34 -3.20
C ARG A 89 -0.13 18.80 -3.03
N LEU A 90 -0.30 17.63 -2.42
CA LEU A 90 -1.59 17.01 -2.19
C LEU A 90 -1.98 17.12 -0.71
N ASP A 91 -3.23 17.45 -0.43
CA ASP A 91 -3.79 17.36 0.93
C ASP A 91 -4.27 15.91 1.16
N LEU A 92 -3.45 15.14 1.86
CA LEU A 92 -3.70 13.74 2.21
C LEU A 92 -4.20 13.57 3.65
N SER A 93 -4.70 14.65 4.27
CA SER A 93 -5.09 14.63 5.69
C SER A 93 -6.20 13.62 5.98
N ASP A 94 -7.16 13.46 5.07
CA ASP A 94 -8.28 12.53 5.20
C ASP A 94 -7.91 11.07 4.82
N VAL A 95 -6.72 10.85 4.26
CA VAL A 95 -6.22 9.52 3.90
C VAL A 95 -5.57 8.86 5.11
N ALA A 96 -5.90 7.60 5.34
CA ALA A 96 -5.29 6.80 6.41
C ALA A 96 -3.75 6.81 6.31
N PRO A 97 -3.00 7.00 7.41
CA PRO A 97 -1.54 7.15 7.36
C PRO A 97 -0.81 6.02 6.62
N THR A 98 -1.34 4.80 6.67
CA THR A 98 -0.78 3.62 6.00
C THR A 98 -1.04 3.60 4.50
N ALA A 99 -2.03 4.35 4.00
CA ALA A 99 -2.42 4.41 2.59
C ALA A 99 -1.92 5.70 1.90
N ARG A 100 -1.49 6.72 2.66
CA ARG A 100 -1.14 8.05 2.13
C ARG A 100 -0.15 8.04 0.97
N VAL A 101 0.83 7.17 1.03
CA VAL A 101 1.87 7.11 0.00
C VAL A 101 1.29 6.54 -1.30
N GLU A 102 0.54 5.45 -1.22
CA GLU A 102 -0.04 4.78 -2.37
C GLU A 102 -1.15 5.61 -3.02
N GLU A 103 -2.14 6.05 -2.23
CA GLU A 103 -3.23 6.91 -2.71
C GLU A 103 -2.71 8.26 -3.22
N GLY A 104 -1.67 8.80 -2.58
CA GLY A 104 -1.03 10.03 -3.02
C GLY A 104 -0.41 9.89 -4.40
N TYR A 105 0.30 8.79 -4.68
CA TYR A 105 0.87 8.55 -6.02
C TYR A 105 -0.20 8.29 -7.07
N ASP A 106 -1.27 7.57 -6.72
CA ASP A 106 -2.37 7.33 -7.64
C ASP A 106 -3.06 8.64 -7.99
N SER A 107 -3.44 9.43 -6.99
CA SER A 107 -4.08 10.73 -7.19
C SER A 107 -3.20 11.70 -7.95
N ALA A 108 -1.87 11.74 -7.65
CA ALA A 108 -0.92 12.55 -8.37
C ALA A 108 -0.85 12.19 -9.86
N THR A 109 -0.81 10.90 -10.17
CA THR A 109 -0.79 10.40 -11.55
C THR A 109 -2.07 10.76 -12.28
N TYR A 110 -3.23 10.54 -11.66
CA TYR A 110 -4.51 10.90 -12.25
C TYR A 110 -4.64 12.40 -12.49
N LEU A 111 -4.23 13.24 -11.51
CA LEU A 111 -4.27 14.69 -11.67
C LEU A 111 -3.36 15.16 -12.80
N TRP A 112 -2.14 14.62 -12.92
CA TRP A 112 -1.25 14.94 -14.02
C TRP A 112 -1.87 14.58 -15.37
N GLU A 113 -2.48 13.40 -15.51
CA GLU A 113 -3.16 12.99 -16.73
C GLU A 113 -4.39 13.85 -17.05
N VAL A 114 -5.16 14.23 -16.03
CA VAL A 114 -6.32 15.12 -16.19
C VAL A 114 -5.85 16.49 -16.67
N LEU A 115 -4.90 17.11 -15.97
CA LEU A 115 -4.36 18.42 -16.30
C LEU A 115 -3.71 18.47 -17.68
N SER A 116 -3.15 17.34 -18.13
CA SER A 116 -2.58 17.23 -19.49
C SER A 116 -3.63 17.12 -20.59
N ARG A 117 -4.91 16.88 -20.26
CA ARG A 117 -6.04 16.71 -21.23
C ARG A 117 -7.05 17.85 -21.21
N ILE A 118 -7.16 18.57 -20.10
CA ILE A 118 -8.08 19.69 -19.98
C ILE A 118 -7.40 21.01 -20.35
N GLU A 119 -8.19 22.06 -20.51
CA GLU A 119 -7.71 23.42 -20.67
C GLU A 119 -7.36 23.98 -19.28
N VAL A 120 -6.05 24.18 -19.04
CA VAL A 120 -5.54 24.84 -17.85
C VAL A 120 -5.15 26.25 -18.25
N PRO A 121 -5.55 27.30 -17.52
CA PRO A 121 -5.13 28.67 -17.80
C PRO A 121 -3.59 28.79 -17.85
N PRO A 122 -3.05 29.67 -18.68
CA PRO A 122 -1.63 29.94 -18.71
C PRO A 122 -1.14 30.40 -17.31
N PRO A 123 0.12 30.13 -16.94
CA PRO A 123 0.64 30.41 -15.58
C PRO A 123 0.39 31.86 -15.13
N GLU A 124 0.39 32.83 -16.04
CA GLU A 124 0.20 34.25 -15.75
C GLU A 124 -1.24 34.57 -15.29
N GLU A 125 -2.22 33.78 -15.69
CA GLU A 125 -3.62 33.94 -15.32
C GLU A 125 -3.97 33.16 -14.02
N ILE A 126 -3.09 32.27 -13.56
CA ILE A 126 -3.30 31.54 -12.31
C ILE A 126 -2.86 32.44 -11.16
N PRO A 127 -3.66 32.62 -10.10
CA PRO A 127 -3.33 33.48 -8.97
C PRO A 127 -2.01 33.07 -8.30
N ASP A 128 -1.17 34.07 -8.05
CA ASP A 128 0.06 33.92 -7.26
C ASP A 128 -0.17 34.29 -5.78
N ALA A 129 0.89 34.28 -4.99
CA ALA A 129 0.84 34.55 -3.55
C ALA A 129 0.28 35.93 -3.22
N SER A 130 0.49 36.94 -4.10
CA SER A 130 0.02 38.33 -3.87
C SER A 130 -1.48 38.49 -3.98
N ALA A 131 -2.17 37.53 -4.62
CA ALA A 131 -3.63 37.55 -4.75
C ALA A 131 -4.38 37.17 -3.48
N PHE A 132 -3.67 36.68 -2.45
CA PHE A 132 -4.28 36.15 -1.22
C PHE A 132 -3.72 36.82 0.03
N ALA A 133 -4.62 37.27 0.92
CA ALA A 133 -4.19 37.82 2.21
C ALA A 133 -3.61 36.67 3.09
N PRO A 134 -2.49 36.91 3.80
CA PRO A 134 -1.89 35.91 4.70
C PRO A 134 -2.86 35.46 5.81
N GLY A 135 -2.82 34.18 6.17
CA GLY A 135 -3.60 33.62 7.28
C GLY A 135 -5.12 33.54 7.08
N THR A 136 -5.65 33.89 5.89
CA THR A 136 -7.07 33.76 5.60
C THR A 136 -7.36 32.45 4.84
N PRO A 137 -8.54 31.81 5.06
CA PRO A 137 -8.97 30.71 4.21
C PRO A 137 -8.99 31.16 2.75
N ALA A 138 -8.30 30.43 1.90
CA ALA A 138 -8.22 30.78 0.49
C ALA A 138 -8.29 29.52 -0.35
N GLN A 139 -9.03 29.59 -1.45
CA GLN A 139 -9.12 28.52 -2.43
C GLN A 139 -9.21 29.10 -3.85
N TRP A 140 -8.71 28.37 -4.78
CA TRP A 140 -8.87 28.67 -6.21
C TRP A 140 -9.26 27.38 -6.94
N ARG A 141 -10.20 27.52 -7.88
CA ARG A 141 -10.69 26.41 -8.68
C ARG A 141 -10.27 26.60 -10.13
N ILE A 142 -9.80 25.54 -10.76
CA ILE A 142 -9.53 25.59 -12.20
C ILE A 142 -10.84 25.87 -12.94
N PRO A 143 -10.89 26.93 -13.78
CA PRO A 143 -12.09 27.31 -14.51
C PRO A 143 -12.70 26.13 -15.28
N GLY A 144 -14.04 25.98 -15.20
CA GLY A 144 -14.75 24.90 -15.87
C GLY A 144 -14.59 23.50 -15.27
N THR A 145 -13.96 23.38 -14.09
CA THR A 145 -13.75 22.10 -13.41
C THR A 145 -14.12 22.17 -11.93
N ASP A 146 -14.14 21.01 -11.26
CA ASP A 146 -14.24 20.92 -9.79
C ASP A 146 -12.88 20.79 -9.11
N ILE A 147 -11.77 20.86 -9.85
CA ILE A 147 -10.42 20.75 -9.31
C ILE A 147 -10.08 22.01 -8.54
N THR A 148 -9.86 21.87 -7.24
CA THR A 148 -9.65 22.98 -6.32
C THR A 148 -8.29 22.87 -5.63
N ILE A 149 -7.59 24.00 -5.55
CA ILE A 149 -6.39 24.18 -4.77
C ILE A 149 -6.77 25.09 -3.61
N ALA A 150 -6.50 24.63 -2.40
CA ALA A 150 -6.87 25.32 -1.18
C ALA A 150 -5.67 25.53 -0.29
N ARG A 151 -5.73 26.57 0.55
CA ARG A 151 -4.75 26.79 1.61
C ARG A 151 -4.92 25.72 2.67
N SER A 152 -3.82 25.09 3.10
CA SER A 152 -3.83 24.05 4.11
C SER A 152 -4.38 24.58 5.44
N THR A 153 -5.16 23.76 6.11
CA THR A 153 -5.66 24.03 7.46
C THR A 153 -4.86 23.28 8.53
N GLU A 154 -3.79 22.55 8.12
CA GLU A 154 -2.96 21.82 9.07
C GLU A 154 -2.14 22.76 9.96
N PRO A 155 -2.00 22.48 11.26
CA PRO A 155 -1.14 23.23 12.15
C PRO A 155 0.32 23.21 11.66
N GLY A 156 0.90 24.39 11.43
CA GLY A 156 2.27 24.55 10.91
C GLY A 156 2.40 24.65 9.38
N ALA A 157 1.32 24.44 8.63
CA ALA A 157 1.26 24.58 7.16
C ALA A 157 0.23 25.65 6.73
N SER A 158 -0.04 26.65 7.58
CA SER A 158 -1.16 27.58 7.45
C SER A 158 -1.12 28.51 6.23
N ASP A 159 0.03 28.62 5.56
CA ASP A 159 0.18 29.45 4.35
C ASP A 159 0.51 28.61 3.09
N GLU A 160 0.49 27.30 3.19
CA GLU A 160 0.76 26.41 2.07
C GLU A 160 -0.50 26.09 1.28
N PHE A 161 -0.45 26.23 -0.03
CA PHE A 161 -1.50 25.78 -0.95
C PHE A 161 -1.24 24.35 -1.41
N ARG A 162 -2.32 23.55 -1.49
CA ARG A 162 -2.29 22.15 -1.96
C ARG A 162 -3.54 21.84 -2.76
N PHE A 163 -3.51 20.84 -3.63
CA PHE A 163 -4.73 20.24 -4.13
C PHE A 163 -5.59 19.80 -2.96
N SER A 164 -6.84 20.27 -2.93
CA SER A 164 -7.73 20.02 -1.81
C SER A 164 -7.98 18.53 -1.62
N LYS A 165 -8.31 18.11 -0.40
CA LYS A 165 -8.63 16.72 -0.08
C LYS A 165 -9.77 16.15 -0.94
N ASP A 166 -10.79 16.97 -1.25
CA ASP A 166 -11.88 16.57 -2.14
C ASP A 166 -11.37 16.33 -3.56
N THR A 167 -10.44 17.18 -4.05
CA THR A 167 -9.80 17.00 -5.35
C THR A 167 -8.97 15.72 -5.38
N VAL A 168 -8.20 15.46 -4.33
CA VAL A 168 -7.38 14.24 -4.20
C VAL A 168 -8.26 13.00 -4.18
N ALA A 169 -9.29 12.98 -3.36
CA ALA A 169 -10.21 11.85 -3.24
C ALA A 169 -10.95 11.54 -4.56
N ARG A 170 -11.23 12.57 -5.38
CA ARG A 170 -11.96 12.43 -6.66
C ARG A 170 -11.04 12.36 -7.88
N ALA A 171 -9.73 12.31 -7.71
CA ALA A 171 -8.77 12.34 -8.83
C ALA A 171 -9.00 11.19 -9.84
N SER A 172 -9.32 9.98 -9.37
CA SER A 172 -9.65 8.84 -10.22
C SER A 172 -10.96 9.04 -10.99
N ASP A 173 -11.95 9.72 -10.41
CA ASP A 173 -13.22 10.03 -11.06
C ASP A 173 -13.00 11.04 -12.19
N TYR A 174 -12.23 12.10 -11.93
CA TYR A 174 -11.87 13.08 -12.95
C TYR A 174 -11.13 12.43 -14.11
N TYR A 175 -10.16 11.55 -13.82
CA TYR A 175 -9.47 10.80 -14.87
C TYR A 175 -10.42 9.98 -15.72
N ARG A 176 -11.37 9.24 -15.12
CA ARG A 176 -12.34 8.43 -15.88
C ARG A 176 -13.19 9.26 -16.83
N LEU A 177 -13.52 10.51 -16.47
CA LEU A 177 -14.27 11.43 -17.30
C LEU A 177 -13.48 11.91 -18.53
N VAL A 178 -12.14 12.10 -18.41
CA VAL A 178 -11.32 12.68 -19.47
C VAL A 178 -10.38 11.68 -20.15
N ALA A 179 -10.32 10.42 -19.70
CA ALA A 179 -9.39 9.41 -20.23
C ALA A 179 -9.52 9.14 -21.73
N HIS A 180 -10.70 9.44 -22.31
CA HIS A 180 -10.97 9.29 -23.74
C HIS A 180 -10.54 10.51 -24.58
N LEU A 181 -10.20 11.62 -23.94
CA LEU A 181 -9.76 12.85 -24.61
C LEU A 181 -8.27 12.75 -25.00
N PRO A 182 -7.88 13.37 -26.12
CA PRO A 182 -6.47 13.46 -26.47
C PRO A 182 -5.72 14.37 -25.49
N TYR A 183 -4.41 14.15 -25.37
CA TYR A 183 -3.53 15.08 -24.64
C TYR A 183 -3.44 16.42 -25.37
N ARG A 184 -3.43 17.50 -24.62
CA ARG A 184 -3.23 18.87 -25.11
C ARG A 184 -1.76 19.30 -25.02
N THR A 185 -0.97 18.61 -24.20
CA THR A 185 0.47 18.83 -24.03
C THR A 185 1.23 17.59 -24.48
N GLU A 186 2.47 17.77 -24.91
CA GLU A 186 3.35 16.64 -25.16
C GLU A 186 3.60 15.87 -23.87
N VAL A 187 3.39 14.56 -23.91
CA VAL A 187 3.57 13.68 -22.77
C VAL A 187 4.66 12.65 -23.07
N PRO A 188 5.56 12.40 -22.11
CA PRO A 188 6.65 11.44 -22.31
C PRO A 188 6.17 10.00 -22.42
N ILE A 189 5.07 9.68 -21.79
CA ILE A 189 4.45 8.33 -21.77
C ILE A 189 2.95 8.47 -21.91
N ASP A 190 2.37 7.69 -22.82
CA ASP A 190 0.93 7.62 -22.98
C ASP A 190 0.27 6.83 -21.86
N ASN A 191 -0.74 7.43 -21.23
CA ASN A 191 -1.56 6.80 -20.20
C ASN A 191 -0.75 6.12 -19.07
N PRO A 192 0.07 6.87 -18.32
CA PRO A 192 0.90 6.31 -17.25
C PRO A 192 0.10 5.60 -16.14
N SER A 193 -1.12 6.05 -15.85
CA SER A 193 -2.03 5.34 -14.93
C SER A 193 -2.39 3.94 -15.44
N ARG A 194 -2.61 3.79 -16.75
CA ARG A 194 -2.86 2.49 -17.37
C ARG A 194 -1.60 1.62 -17.39
N LEU A 195 -0.45 2.22 -17.59
CA LEU A 195 0.84 1.53 -17.51
C LEU A 195 1.04 0.91 -16.11
N ARG A 196 0.77 1.67 -15.04
CA ARG A 196 0.79 1.17 -13.66
C ARG A 196 -0.13 -0.04 -13.44
N GLN A 197 -1.31 -0.03 -14.04
CA GLN A 197 -2.27 -1.13 -13.93
C GLN A 197 -1.78 -2.43 -14.61
N VAL A 198 -0.89 -2.34 -15.60
CA VAL A 198 -0.39 -3.50 -16.35
C VAL A 198 0.96 -3.98 -15.84
N LEU A 199 1.82 -3.09 -15.36
CA LEU A 199 3.19 -3.42 -14.97
C LEU A 199 3.25 -4.34 -13.73
N PRO A 200 4.12 -5.37 -13.75
CA PRO A 200 4.42 -6.21 -12.60
C PRO A 200 5.43 -5.53 -11.66
N GLY A 201 5.76 -6.18 -10.55
CA GLY A 201 6.88 -5.83 -9.69
C GLY A 201 8.23 -6.31 -10.26
N TRP A 202 9.29 -5.94 -9.56
CA TRP A 202 10.68 -6.11 -10.02
C TRP A 202 11.14 -7.56 -10.21
N MET A 203 10.47 -8.54 -9.61
CA MET A 203 10.82 -9.97 -9.78
C MET A 203 10.31 -10.56 -11.09
N ILE A 204 9.29 -9.96 -11.68
CA ILE A 204 8.66 -10.47 -12.91
C ILE A 204 9.20 -9.64 -14.08
N PRO A 205 9.92 -10.24 -15.04
CA PRO A 205 10.43 -9.51 -16.19
C PRO A 205 9.29 -8.85 -16.98
N TYR A 206 9.45 -7.58 -17.33
CA TYR A 206 8.45 -6.85 -18.11
C TYR A 206 8.21 -7.47 -19.48
N SER A 207 9.29 -7.96 -20.14
CA SER A 207 9.20 -8.70 -21.40
C SER A 207 8.21 -9.86 -21.30
N ALA A 208 8.20 -10.62 -20.21
CA ALA A 208 7.27 -11.72 -20.02
C ALA A 208 5.79 -11.26 -20.04
N ILE A 209 5.51 -10.03 -19.59
CA ILE A 209 4.16 -9.46 -19.62
C ILE A 209 3.81 -8.93 -21.02
N LEU A 210 4.79 -8.36 -21.73
CA LEU A 210 4.59 -7.89 -23.11
C LEU A 210 4.33 -9.04 -24.07
N ASP A 211 4.95 -10.20 -23.86
CA ASP A 211 4.79 -11.41 -24.66
C ASP A 211 3.44 -12.11 -24.42
N LEU A 212 2.72 -11.74 -23.34
CA LEU A 212 1.39 -12.29 -23.08
C LEU A 212 0.38 -11.86 -24.18
N PRO A 213 -0.57 -12.76 -24.54
CA PRO A 213 -1.66 -12.41 -25.44
C PRO A 213 -2.40 -11.13 -24.96
N PRO A 214 -2.90 -10.29 -25.89
CA PRO A 214 -3.58 -9.04 -25.54
C PRO A 214 -4.75 -9.21 -24.56
N SER A 215 -5.40 -10.40 -24.54
CA SER A 215 -6.48 -10.74 -23.60
C SER A 215 -6.04 -10.71 -22.13
N PHE A 216 -4.81 -11.09 -21.83
CA PHE A 216 -4.26 -11.07 -20.47
C PHE A 216 -3.88 -9.66 -19.98
N ARG A 217 -3.63 -8.74 -20.92
CA ARG A 217 -3.31 -7.34 -20.65
C ARG A 217 -4.55 -6.43 -20.61
N LYS A 218 -5.74 -6.96 -20.89
CA LYS A 218 -7.00 -6.22 -20.72
C LYS A 218 -7.21 -5.86 -19.26
N ILE A 219 -7.75 -4.67 -19.02
CA ILE A 219 -8.07 -4.20 -17.68
C ILE A 219 -9.48 -4.69 -17.31
N LEU A 220 -9.57 -5.39 -16.20
CA LEU A 220 -10.81 -5.87 -15.58
C LEU A 220 -10.76 -5.49 -14.10
N LEU A 221 -11.81 -4.85 -13.58
CA LEU A 221 -11.87 -4.36 -12.18
C LEU A 221 -10.67 -3.47 -11.80
N GLY A 222 -10.22 -2.63 -12.73
CA GLY A 222 -9.07 -1.75 -12.53
C GLY A 222 -7.69 -2.44 -12.52
N GLN A 223 -7.63 -3.75 -12.83
CA GLN A 223 -6.40 -4.55 -12.85
C GLN A 223 -6.25 -5.27 -14.19
N ALA A 224 -5.01 -5.51 -14.62
CA ALA A 224 -4.79 -6.40 -15.76
C ALA A 224 -5.21 -7.84 -15.41
N VAL A 225 -5.84 -8.53 -16.35
CA VAL A 225 -6.33 -9.92 -16.16
C VAL A 225 -5.24 -10.85 -15.64
N TRP A 226 -4.00 -10.72 -16.14
CA TRP A 226 -2.89 -11.55 -15.69
C TRP A 226 -2.62 -11.37 -14.16
N LYS A 227 -2.78 -10.15 -13.61
CA LYS A 227 -2.61 -9.85 -12.17
C LYS A 227 -3.66 -10.58 -11.34
N LEU A 228 -4.93 -10.56 -11.80
CA LEU A 228 -6.01 -11.28 -11.12
C LEU A 228 -5.75 -12.79 -11.11
N ILE A 229 -5.28 -13.34 -12.22
CA ILE A 229 -4.92 -14.77 -12.31
C ILE A 229 -3.74 -15.07 -11.38
N ALA A 230 -2.69 -14.27 -11.40
CA ALA A 230 -1.53 -14.43 -10.53
C ALA A 230 -1.92 -14.36 -9.05
N PHE A 231 -2.81 -13.42 -8.68
CA PHE A 231 -3.35 -13.30 -7.33
C PHE A 231 -4.11 -14.55 -6.88
N VAL A 232 -5.03 -15.04 -7.71
CA VAL A 232 -5.78 -16.26 -7.40
C VAL A 232 -4.86 -17.47 -7.29
N LEU A 233 -3.89 -17.61 -8.21
CA LEU A 233 -2.90 -18.69 -8.18
C LEU A 233 -2.06 -18.64 -6.89
N MET A 234 -1.62 -17.46 -6.49
CA MET A 234 -0.90 -17.26 -5.23
C MET A 234 -1.75 -17.70 -4.03
N LEU A 235 -3.03 -17.31 -3.97
CA LEU A 235 -3.92 -17.73 -2.90
C LEU A 235 -4.10 -19.25 -2.86
N VAL A 236 -4.27 -19.89 -4.01
CA VAL A 236 -4.39 -21.37 -4.12
C VAL A 236 -3.13 -22.05 -3.59
N ILE A 237 -1.95 -21.55 -3.98
CA ILE A 237 -0.66 -22.08 -3.50
C ILE A 237 -0.55 -21.93 -1.98
N PHE A 238 -0.91 -20.77 -1.42
CA PHE A 238 -0.82 -20.52 0.02
C PHE A 238 -1.80 -21.40 0.81
N VAL A 239 -3.02 -21.56 0.33
CA VAL A 239 -3.99 -22.48 0.93
C VAL A 239 -3.48 -23.93 0.88
N ALA A 240 -2.89 -24.34 -0.24
CA ALA A 240 -2.30 -25.67 -0.39
C ALA A 240 -1.14 -25.90 0.58
N VAL A 241 -0.25 -24.89 0.77
CA VAL A 241 0.88 -24.95 1.71
C VAL A 241 0.35 -25.09 3.15
N VAL A 242 -0.62 -24.28 3.56
CA VAL A 242 -1.22 -24.35 4.91
C VAL A 242 -1.90 -25.70 5.13
N TYR A 243 -2.68 -26.17 4.15
CA TYR A 243 -3.33 -27.46 4.19
C TYR A 243 -2.34 -28.63 4.32
N LEU A 244 -1.28 -28.62 3.50
CA LEU A 244 -0.26 -29.66 3.50
C LEU A 244 0.52 -29.65 4.84
N ALA A 245 0.92 -28.46 5.34
CA ALA A 245 1.57 -28.33 6.63
C ALA A 245 0.70 -28.89 7.76
N GLY A 246 -0.59 -28.55 7.80
CA GLY A 246 -1.54 -29.10 8.77
C GLY A 246 -1.74 -30.60 8.63
N ARG A 247 -1.74 -31.12 7.40
CA ARG A 247 -1.88 -32.57 7.16
C ARG A 247 -0.66 -33.37 7.61
N LEU A 248 0.55 -32.88 7.33
CA LEU A 248 1.82 -33.52 7.68
C LEU A 248 2.05 -33.56 9.20
N THR A 249 1.49 -32.59 9.94
CA THR A 249 1.67 -32.47 11.38
C THR A 249 0.51 -33.04 12.20
N LYS A 250 -0.51 -33.65 11.55
CA LYS A 250 -1.59 -34.32 12.26
C LYS A 250 -1.04 -35.42 13.16
N ALA A 251 -1.33 -35.31 14.45
CA ALA A 251 -0.99 -36.32 15.43
C ALA A 251 -1.90 -37.53 15.29
N GLY A 252 -1.34 -38.74 15.37
CA GLY A 252 -2.10 -39.98 15.38
C GLY A 252 -3.01 -40.08 16.63
N PRO A 253 -3.92 -41.08 16.66
CA PRO A 253 -4.87 -41.26 17.78
C PRO A 253 -4.17 -41.47 19.13
N ASP A 254 -3.01 -42.11 19.15
CA ASP A 254 -2.23 -42.43 20.35
C ASP A 254 -1.22 -41.35 20.76
N ALA A 255 -1.25 -40.19 20.09
CA ALA A 255 -0.33 -39.11 20.39
C ALA A 255 -0.64 -38.43 21.73
N SER A 256 0.43 -38.01 22.43
CA SER A 256 0.30 -37.23 23.66
C SER A 256 -0.50 -35.93 23.42
N PRO A 257 -1.21 -35.42 24.44
CA PRO A 257 -1.95 -34.14 24.31
C PRO A 257 -1.10 -33.01 23.78
N VAL A 258 0.16 -32.89 24.26
CA VAL A 258 1.11 -31.88 23.80
C VAL A 258 1.34 -31.98 22.29
N ARG A 259 1.64 -33.17 21.77
CA ARG A 259 1.89 -33.40 20.34
C ARG A 259 0.66 -33.06 19.50
N ARG A 260 -0.53 -33.32 20.03
CA ARG A 260 -1.80 -32.98 19.35
C ARG A 260 -2.00 -31.49 19.23
N TYR A 261 -1.80 -30.74 20.32
CA TYR A 261 -1.90 -29.28 20.29
C TYR A 261 -0.79 -28.61 19.45
N VAL A 262 0.44 -29.10 19.54
CA VAL A 262 1.55 -28.64 18.66
C VAL A 262 1.20 -28.84 17.19
N GLY A 263 0.64 -30.01 16.83
CA GLY A 263 0.19 -30.26 15.46
C GLY A 263 -0.94 -29.30 15.00
N GLN A 264 -1.83 -28.89 15.92
CA GLN A 264 -2.88 -27.90 15.63
C GLN A 264 -2.35 -26.47 15.47
N LEU A 265 -1.23 -26.13 16.12
CA LEU A 265 -0.58 -24.81 15.99
C LEU A 265 0.09 -24.57 14.63
N VAL A 266 0.53 -25.66 13.95
CA VAL A 266 1.29 -25.52 12.71
C VAL A 266 0.49 -24.84 11.61
N GLY A 267 -0.77 -25.20 11.40
CA GLY A 267 -1.60 -24.59 10.37
C GLY A 267 -1.76 -23.07 10.54
N PRO A 268 -2.29 -22.61 11.68
CA PRO A 268 -2.37 -21.16 11.97
C PRO A 268 -1.01 -20.47 11.98
N GLY A 269 0.04 -21.12 12.50
CA GLY A 269 1.41 -20.55 12.50
C GLY A 269 1.97 -20.34 11.09
N VAL A 270 1.81 -21.32 10.20
CA VAL A 270 2.21 -21.20 8.79
C VAL A 270 1.39 -20.11 8.11
N LEU A 271 0.10 -20.03 8.36
CA LEU A 271 -0.74 -18.98 7.77
C LEU A 271 -0.29 -17.59 8.21
N LEU A 272 -0.01 -17.38 9.51
CA LEU A 272 0.52 -16.12 10.02
C LEU A 272 1.89 -15.75 9.42
N ALA A 273 2.75 -16.74 9.19
CA ALA A 273 4.04 -16.53 8.55
C ALA A 273 3.91 -16.19 7.05
N LEU A 274 2.90 -16.74 6.37
CA LEU A 274 2.64 -16.48 4.96
C LEU A 274 1.92 -15.15 4.71
N LEU A 275 1.16 -14.61 5.66
CA LEU A 275 0.42 -13.36 5.48
C LEU A 275 1.30 -12.17 5.04
N PRO A 276 2.42 -11.85 5.70
CA PRO A 276 3.29 -10.77 5.23
C PRO A 276 3.88 -11.07 3.84
N VAL A 277 4.14 -12.34 3.52
CA VAL A 277 4.59 -12.75 2.19
C VAL A 277 3.46 -12.54 1.16
N ALA A 278 2.21 -12.87 1.52
CA ALA A 278 1.05 -12.65 0.66
C ALA A 278 0.85 -11.16 0.36
N VAL A 279 0.91 -10.32 1.39
CA VAL A 279 0.81 -8.86 1.23
C VAL A 279 1.94 -8.37 0.33
N TYR A 280 3.19 -8.75 0.61
CA TYR A 280 4.34 -8.38 -0.21
C TYR A 280 4.19 -8.81 -1.68
N MET A 281 3.78 -10.06 -1.93
CA MET A 281 3.57 -10.55 -3.29
C MET A 281 2.45 -9.79 -4.00
N THR A 282 1.38 -9.44 -3.29
CA THR A 282 0.23 -8.73 -3.86
C THR A 282 0.59 -7.29 -4.22
N THR A 283 1.21 -6.56 -3.28
CA THR A 283 1.49 -5.13 -3.46
C THR A 283 2.73 -4.88 -4.32
N GLU A 284 3.76 -5.72 -4.18
CA GLU A 284 5.09 -5.43 -4.72
C GLU A 284 5.42 -6.25 -5.97
N GLN A 285 4.93 -7.50 -6.07
CA GLN A 285 5.30 -8.37 -7.20
C GLN A 285 4.21 -8.46 -8.25
N ILE A 286 2.98 -8.73 -7.82
CA ILE A 286 1.82 -8.67 -8.71
C ILE A 286 1.49 -7.20 -9.00
N ASN A 287 1.88 -6.29 -8.07
CA ASN A 287 1.68 -4.85 -8.15
C ASN A 287 0.20 -4.51 -8.40
N ILE A 288 -0.66 -5.03 -7.54
CA ILE A 288 -2.09 -4.70 -7.54
C ILE A 288 -2.24 -3.29 -6.98
N VAL A 289 -3.00 -2.43 -7.66
CA VAL A 289 -3.17 -1.00 -7.34
C VAL A 289 -4.63 -0.63 -7.13
N GLY A 290 -4.88 0.55 -6.55
CA GLY A 290 -6.23 1.10 -6.35
C GLY A 290 -7.08 0.34 -5.33
N ASP A 291 -8.40 0.47 -5.45
CA ASP A 291 -9.37 -0.08 -4.48
C ASP A 291 -9.19 -1.58 -4.22
N PHE A 292 -8.83 -2.36 -5.25
CA PHE A 292 -8.62 -3.79 -5.09
C PHE A 292 -7.43 -4.09 -4.15
N ALA A 293 -6.36 -3.30 -4.20
CA ALA A 293 -5.22 -3.45 -3.30
C ALA A 293 -5.62 -3.16 -1.85
N GLN A 294 -6.42 -2.12 -1.63
CA GLN A 294 -6.93 -1.77 -0.29
C GLN A 294 -7.81 -2.87 0.28
N TRP A 295 -8.74 -3.41 -0.53
CA TRP A 295 -9.58 -4.54 -0.11
C TRP A 295 -8.76 -5.80 0.18
N ALA A 296 -7.77 -6.13 -0.64
CA ALA A 296 -6.90 -7.28 -0.42
C ALA A 296 -6.10 -7.14 0.89
N LYS A 297 -5.59 -5.94 1.17
CA LYS A 297 -4.87 -5.63 2.41
C LYS A 297 -5.79 -5.71 3.62
N LEU A 298 -6.98 -5.10 3.56
CA LEU A 298 -7.95 -5.17 4.65
C LEU A 298 -8.35 -6.62 4.97
N MET A 299 -8.55 -7.45 3.94
CA MET A 299 -8.83 -8.87 4.10
C MET A 299 -7.65 -9.60 4.74
N ALA A 300 -6.41 -9.34 4.31
CA ALA A 300 -5.22 -9.94 4.89
C ALA A 300 -5.05 -9.57 6.38
N ASP A 301 -5.23 -8.30 6.72
CA ASP A 301 -5.17 -7.81 8.09
C ASP A 301 -6.28 -8.45 8.95
N SER A 302 -7.52 -8.53 8.45
CA SER A 302 -8.64 -9.16 9.15
C SER A 302 -8.40 -10.65 9.39
N VAL A 303 -7.91 -11.38 8.39
CA VAL A 303 -7.52 -12.79 8.52
C VAL A 303 -6.40 -12.92 9.55
N GLY A 304 -5.39 -12.03 9.50
CA GLY A 304 -4.28 -12.01 10.45
C GLY A 304 -4.74 -11.84 11.91
N ILE A 305 -5.72 -10.97 12.16
CA ILE A 305 -6.29 -10.75 13.49
C ILE A 305 -7.01 -12.02 13.99
N VAL A 306 -7.89 -12.59 13.17
CA VAL A 306 -8.67 -13.78 13.56
C VAL A 306 -7.76 -14.99 13.79
N VAL A 307 -6.83 -15.25 12.85
CA VAL A 307 -5.88 -16.36 12.96
C VAL A 307 -4.89 -16.13 14.10
N GLY A 308 -4.46 -14.89 14.32
CA GLY A 308 -3.60 -14.51 15.43
C GLY A 308 -4.24 -14.75 16.79
N ALA A 309 -5.51 -14.40 16.95
CA ALA A 309 -6.27 -14.68 18.17
C ALA A 309 -6.43 -16.21 18.39
N TRP A 310 -6.74 -16.95 17.33
CA TRP A 310 -6.83 -18.40 17.40
C TRP A 310 -5.49 -19.06 17.72
N PHE A 311 -4.41 -18.62 17.09
CA PHE A 311 -3.06 -19.09 17.38
C PHE A 311 -2.67 -18.82 18.84
N ALA A 312 -2.93 -17.62 19.35
CA ALA A 312 -2.67 -17.25 20.74
C ALA A 312 -3.42 -18.16 21.72
N TRP A 313 -4.69 -18.46 21.46
CA TRP A 313 -5.48 -19.39 22.26
C TRP A 313 -4.90 -20.81 22.24
N LEU A 314 -4.60 -21.36 21.07
CA LEU A 314 -3.97 -22.68 20.94
C LEU A 314 -2.60 -22.74 21.62
N ALA A 315 -1.82 -21.67 21.54
CA ALA A 315 -0.50 -21.57 22.19
C ALA A 315 -0.62 -21.67 23.72
N CYS A 316 -1.59 -20.97 24.32
CA CYS A 316 -1.86 -21.08 25.76
C CYS A 316 -2.25 -22.50 26.18
N LEU A 317 -3.10 -23.18 25.38
CA LEU A 317 -3.47 -24.58 25.65
C LEU A 317 -2.26 -25.53 25.52
N THR A 318 -1.44 -25.32 24.50
CA THR A 318 -0.23 -26.10 24.28
C THR A 318 0.76 -25.94 25.44
N LEU A 319 0.96 -24.72 25.91
CA LEU A 319 1.81 -24.43 27.07
C LEU A 319 1.27 -25.10 28.34
N ALA A 320 -0.02 -25.00 28.60
CA ALA A 320 -0.62 -25.66 29.77
C ALA A 320 -0.39 -27.19 29.76
N GLU A 321 -0.60 -27.85 28.64
CA GLU A 321 -0.34 -29.30 28.52
C GLU A 321 1.16 -29.64 28.60
N ALA A 322 2.04 -28.76 28.06
CA ALA A 322 3.49 -28.94 28.16
C ALA A 322 3.97 -28.85 29.62
N PHE A 323 3.40 -27.92 30.40
CA PHE A 323 3.67 -27.82 31.84
C PHE A 323 3.17 -29.05 32.61
N ILE A 324 1.97 -29.56 32.29
CA ILE A 324 1.42 -30.78 32.92
C ILE A 324 2.30 -32.00 32.61
N ALA A 325 2.85 -32.08 31.38
CA ALA A 325 3.70 -33.19 30.95
C ALA A 325 5.15 -33.10 31.46
N ALA A 326 5.54 -32.00 32.11
CA ALA A 326 6.92 -31.80 32.58
C ALA A 326 7.23 -32.74 33.78
N PRO A 327 8.32 -33.57 33.72
CA PRO A 327 8.64 -34.59 34.72
C PRO A 327 8.95 -34.04 36.13
N ARG A 328 9.24 -32.74 36.21
CA ARG A 328 9.63 -32.05 37.44
C ARG A 328 8.50 -31.56 38.32
N LEU A 329 7.25 -31.63 37.79
CA LEU A 329 6.08 -31.17 38.50
C LEU A 329 5.25 -32.40 38.91
N ASN A 330 5.25 -32.75 40.22
CA ASN A 330 4.28 -33.70 40.80
C ASN A 330 2.88 -33.07 40.75
N THR A 331 2.24 -33.12 39.57
CA THR A 331 0.91 -32.58 39.39
C THR A 331 -0.12 -33.59 39.89
N SER A 332 -0.71 -33.33 41.07
CA SER A 332 -1.97 -34.00 41.45
C SER A 332 -3.02 -33.68 40.38
N THR A 333 -4.04 -34.57 40.26
CA THR A 333 -5.13 -34.41 39.26
C THR A 333 -5.83 -33.05 39.38
N LEU A 334 -5.96 -32.49 40.61
CA LEU A 334 -6.51 -31.16 40.86
C LEU A 334 -5.65 -30.04 40.26
N ASN A 335 -4.31 -30.09 40.42
CA ASN A 335 -3.41 -29.12 39.88
C ASN A 335 -3.39 -29.12 38.33
N ALA A 336 -3.51 -30.29 37.70
CA ALA A 336 -3.63 -30.42 36.26
C ALA A 336 -4.92 -29.79 35.72
N GLN A 337 -6.05 -29.97 36.43
CA GLN A 337 -7.31 -29.34 36.04
C GLN A 337 -7.26 -27.81 36.17
N LEU A 338 -6.70 -27.30 37.27
CA LEU A 338 -6.49 -25.86 37.45
C LEU A 338 -5.59 -25.27 36.36
N LEU A 339 -4.49 -25.95 35.99
CA LEU A 339 -3.58 -25.48 34.95
C LEU A 339 -4.24 -25.42 33.57
N ARG A 340 -5.10 -26.43 33.25
CA ARG A 340 -5.90 -26.37 32.01
C ARG A 340 -6.92 -25.24 32.01
N LEU A 341 -7.56 -24.96 33.15
CA LEU A 341 -8.50 -23.85 33.30
C LEU A 341 -7.78 -22.52 33.12
N THR A 342 -6.62 -22.34 33.77
CA THR A 342 -5.78 -21.15 33.64
C THR A 342 -5.35 -20.96 32.19
N GLY A 343 -4.91 -22.02 31.49
CA GLY A 343 -4.55 -21.97 30.07
C GLY A 343 -5.69 -21.53 29.17
N ARG A 344 -6.92 -21.98 29.44
CA ARG A 344 -8.13 -21.56 28.70
C ARG A 344 -8.44 -20.09 28.94
N VAL A 345 -8.45 -19.65 30.20
CA VAL A 345 -8.73 -18.26 30.55
C VAL A 345 -7.67 -17.33 29.97
N ALA A 346 -6.38 -17.69 30.13
CA ALA A 346 -5.28 -16.92 29.56
C ALA A 346 -5.38 -16.86 28.02
N GLY A 347 -5.76 -17.95 27.36
CA GLY A 347 -5.97 -17.99 25.91
C GLY A 347 -7.10 -17.07 25.44
N ILE A 348 -8.23 -17.04 26.18
CA ILE A 348 -9.34 -16.14 25.87
C ILE A 348 -8.89 -14.67 26.04
N VAL A 349 -8.25 -14.33 27.15
CA VAL A 349 -7.78 -12.97 27.44
C VAL A 349 -6.77 -12.52 26.36
N LEU A 350 -5.82 -13.38 26.02
CA LEU A 350 -4.82 -13.06 24.99
C LEU A 350 -5.44 -12.96 23.60
N GLY A 351 -6.37 -13.86 23.26
CA GLY A 351 -7.10 -13.80 21.99
C GLY A 351 -7.92 -12.50 21.86
N LEU A 352 -8.64 -12.10 22.91
CA LEU A 352 -9.33 -10.82 22.94
C LEU A 352 -8.38 -9.63 22.79
N ALA A 353 -7.24 -9.66 23.49
CA ALA A 353 -6.23 -8.61 23.36
C ALA A 353 -5.72 -8.47 21.90
N VAL A 354 -5.48 -9.59 21.22
CA VAL A 354 -5.09 -9.60 19.79
C VAL A 354 -6.20 -8.99 18.93
N ILE A 355 -7.47 -9.34 19.18
CA ILE A 355 -8.61 -8.77 18.44
C ILE A 355 -8.71 -7.26 18.67
N PHE A 356 -8.58 -6.78 19.91
CA PHE A 356 -8.65 -5.34 20.23
C PHE A 356 -7.53 -4.55 19.57
N ILE A 357 -6.29 -5.02 19.69
CA ILE A 357 -5.14 -4.37 19.07
C ILE A 357 -5.28 -4.36 17.54
N GLY A 358 -5.72 -5.48 16.98
CA GLY A 358 -5.93 -5.62 15.54
C GLY A 358 -7.05 -4.73 15.02
N ALA A 359 -8.21 -4.70 15.69
CA ALA A 359 -9.34 -3.85 15.32
C ALA A 359 -8.95 -2.36 15.29
N ASN A 360 -8.16 -1.92 16.27
CA ASN A 360 -7.66 -0.55 16.29
C ASN A 360 -6.73 -0.23 15.10
N ARG A 361 -5.94 -1.22 14.65
CA ARG A 361 -5.06 -1.04 13.47
C ARG A 361 -5.81 -0.88 12.16
N ILE A 362 -6.94 -1.56 12.00
CA ILE A 362 -7.80 -1.45 10.81
C ILE A 362 -8.83 -0.32 10.91
N GLY A 363 -8.72 0.54 11.95
CA GLY A 363 -9.57 1.73 12.08
C GLY A 363 -10.97 1.46 12.66
N LEU A 364 -11.23 0.28 13.21
CA LEU A 364 -12.49 0.00 13.90
C LEU A 364 -12.48 0.66 15.28
N PRO A 365 -13.49 1.48 15.63
CA PRO A 365 -13.55 2.13 16.94
C PRO A 365 -13.71 1.07 18.03
N LEU A 366 -12.81 1.08 19.02
CA LEU A 366 -12.80 0.16 20.17
C LEU A 366 -14.18 0.02 20.87
N LEU A 367 -14.92 1.12 20.96
CA LEU A 367 -16.27 1.14 21.54
C LEU A 367 -17.26 0.25 20.76
N GLY A 368 -17.17 0.18 19.44
CA GLY A 368 -18.01 -0.69 18.60
C GLY A 368 -17.72 -2.18 18.82
N VAL A 369 -16.43 -2.52 19.03
CA VAL A 369 -16.01 -3.90 19.31
C VAL A 369 -16.48 -4.36 20.70
N ILE A 370 -16.35 -3.50 21.71
CA ILE A 370 -16.81 -3.79 23.10
C ILE A 370 -18.33 -3.94 23.11
N ALA A 371 -19.07 -3.08 22.43
CA ALA A 371 -20.54 -3.19 22.34
C ALA A 371 -20.98 -4.47 21.65
N GLY A 372 -20.29 -4.89 20.57
CA GLY A 372 -20.58 -6.13 19.87
C GLY A 372 -20.34 -7.40 20.71
N VAL A 373 -19.30 -7.42 21.53
CA VAL A 373 -18.99 -8.53 22.45
C VAL A 373 -19.90 -8.53 23.67
N GLY A 374 -20.32 -7.34 24.16
CA GLY A 374 -21.16 -7.19 25.34
C GLY A 374 -22.66 -7.45 25.10
N VAL A 375 -23.15 -7.35 23.87
CA VAL A 375 -24.57 -7.58 23.51
C VAL A 375 -24.83 -9.05 23.09
N GLY A 376 -23.79 -9.81 22.78
CA GLY A 376 -23.89 -11.23 22.33
C GLY A 376 -23.60 -12.28 23.42
N GLY A 377 -23.45 -11.88 24.72
CA GLY A 377 -23.21 -12.77 25.84
C GLY A 377 -24.43 -12.98 26.72
#